data_7628fce913818b557c4bf80dab51da72
#
_entry.id   7628fce913818b557c4bf80dab51da72
#
_cell.length_a   1.000
_cell.length_b   1.000
_cell.length_c   1.000
_cell.angle_alpha   90.00
_cell.angle_beta   90.00
_cell.angle_gamma   90.00
#
_symmetry.space_group_name_H-M   'P 1'
#
loop_
_entity.id
_entity.type
_entity.pdbx_description
1 polymer ?
#
loop_
_entity_poly.entity_id
_entity_poly.type
_entity_poly.pdbx_seq_one_letter_code
_entity_poly.pdbx_strand_id
1 'polypeptide(L)'
;MKRVRKAVFPVAGLGTRFLPATKAIPKEMLTVVDRPVIQYVVDEAREAGIEHFIFVTGRNKAVIEDHFDVQFELYDTLAQRGKDDELARLQRLQPSPGQTSFTRQQVPLGLGHAVWCARELVGDEPFALLLPDMIMQSEKSCMKEMVELYAETGNNIVAVQECDPAEAHKYGIVGRGEDTHHGFRITGMVEKPKTGTAPSNLYINGRYILQPEIFGILEGQEKGAGNEIQLTDAMLKLEKQQPFYGCHYRGRTFDCGSPEGFVEANVAFALWRSDMNGRMAGVISKLLDEMKPSEQRGAAFYPPG
;
A
#
# COMPACT_ATOMS: atom_id res chain seq x y z
N MET A 1 0.03 22.73 -14.48
CA MET A 1 -0.33 21.52 -13.73
C MET A 1 0.40 21.55 -12.40
N LYS A 2 -0.32 21.30 -11.26
CA LYS A 2 0.31 21.21 -9.94
C LYS A 2 1.06 19.87 -9.83
N ARG A 3 2.23 19.83 -9.19
CA ARG A 3 2.97 18.59 -8.94
C ARG A 3 2.30 17.79 -7.84
N VAL A 4 2.42 16.47 -7.89
CA VAL A 4 2.02 15.57 -6.80
C VAL A 4 3.14 15.59 -5.75
N ARG A 5 2.90 16.27 -4.63
CA ARG A 5 3.89 16.46 -3.56
C ARG A 5 3.51 15.77 -2.25
N LYS A 6 2.24 15.41 -2.11
CA LYS A 6 1.69 14.84 -0.88
C LYS A 6 1.25 13.40 -1.11
N ALA A 7 1.49 12.54 -0.13
CA ALA A 7 0.97 11.18 -0.12
C ALA A 7 0.16 10.92 1.14
N VAL A 8 -0.98 10.24 0.98
CA VAL A 8 -1.87 9.81 2.06
C VAL A 8 -1.70 8.31 2.29
N PHE A 9 -1.49 7.92 3.55
CA PHE A 9 -1.35 6.53 3.99
C PHE A 9 -2.46 6.20 5.00
N PRO A 10 -3.50 5.45 4.62
CA PRO A 10 -4.58 5.05 5.53
C PRO A 10 -4.13 3.88 6.41
N VAL A 11 -3.72 4.17 7.64
CA VAL A 11 -3.21 3.20 8.62
C VAL A 11 -4.17 2.99 9.81
N ALA A 12 -5.45 3.35 9.69
CA ALA A 12 -6.44 3.24 10.76
C ALA A 12 -7.05 1.83 10.92
N GLY A 13 -6.79 0.90 10.00
CA GLY A 13 -7.37 -0.43 9.99
C GLY A 13 -7.03 -1.28 11.22
N LEU A 14 -7.95 -2.14 11.65
CA LEU A 14 -7.81 -2.96 12.88
C LEU A 14 -6.89 -4.17 12.72
N GLY A 15 -6.62 -4.62 11.49
CA GLY A 15 -5.70 -5.74 11.23
C GLY A 15 -6.20 -7.11 11.71
N THR A 16 -7.50 -7.34 11.74
CA THR A 16 -8.12 -8.54 12.34
C THR A 16 -7.68 -9.87 11.73
N ARG A 17 -7.22 -9.87 10.47
CA ARG A 17 -6.71 -11.06 9.77
C ARG A 17 -5.41 -11.62 10.38
N PHE A 18 -4.69 -10.80 11.14
CA PHE A 18 -3.43 -11.16 11.79
C PHE A 18 -3.54 -11.36 13.31
N LEU A 19 -4.74 -11.51 13.83
CA LEU A 19 -4.88 -11.87 15.25
C LEU A 19 -4.26 -13.27 15.51
N PRO A 20 -3.56 -13.44 16.63
CA PRO A 20 -3.46 -12.52 17.78
C PRO A 20 -2.35 -11.46 17.68
N ALA A 21 -1.46 -11.49 16.68
CA ALA A 21 -0.30 -10.58 16.59
C ALA A 21 -0.72 -9.09 16.61
N THR A 22 -1.75 -8.75 15.85
CA THR A 22 -2.24 -7.36 15.71
C THR A 22 -3.08 -6.88 16.90
N LYS A 23 -3.22 -7.69 17.95
CA LYS A 23 -3.78 -7.22 19.22
C LYS A 23 -2.93 -6.09 19.84
N ALA A 24 -1.61 -6.19 19.70
CA ALA A 24 -0.65 -5.26 20.33
C ALA A 24 0.13 -4.42 19.31
N ILE A 25 0.31 -4.91 18.08
CA ILE A 25 1.13 -4.27 17.05
C ILE A 25 0.26 -4.00 15.82
N PRO A 26 0.26 -2.76 15.27
CA PRO A 26 -0.40 -2.49 13.99
C PRO A 26 0.13 -3.40 12.88
N LYS A 27 -0.74 -3.88 11.99
CA LYS A 27 -0.33 -4.74 10.86
C LYS A 27 0.72 -4.06 9.98
N GLU A 28 0.68 -2.76 9.88
CA GLU A 28 1.61 -1.93 9.10
C GLU A 28 3.03 -1.93 9.67
N MET A 29 3.17 -2.33 10.95
CA MET A 29 4.45 -2.48 11.66
C MET A 29 4.99 -3.93 11.66
N LEU A 30 4.25 -4.88 11.10
CA LEU A 30 4.80 -6.22 10.83
C LEU A 30 5.96 -6.08 9.83
N THR A 31 7.04 -6.86 10.06
CA THR A 31 8.27 -6.70 9.29
C THR A 31 8.36 -7.67 8.13
N VAL A 32 8.59 -7.16 6.94
CA VAL A 32 9.07 -7.95 5.81
C VAL A 32 10.59 -7.89 5.82
N VAL A 33 11.22 -9.03 6.11
CA VAL A 33 12.64 -9.21 6.41
C VAL A 33 13.04 -8.39 7.64
N ASP A 34 13.52 -7.16 7.48
CA ASP A 34 14.05 -6.29 8.54
C ASP A 34 13.43 -4.87 8.55
N ARG A 35 12.37 -4.64 7.75
CA ARG A 35 11.67 -3.35 7.68
C ARG A 35 10.17 -3.51 7.90
N PRO A 36 9.52 -2.62 8.63
CA PRO A 36 8.06 -2.58 8.69
C PRO A 36 7.45 -2.40 7.30
N VAL A 37 6.31 -3.04 7.07
CA VAL A 37 5.57 -2.93 5.79
C VAL A 37 5.35 -1.47 5.37
N ILE A 38 4.98 -0.60 6.32
CA ILE A 38 4.77 0.83 6.05
C ILE A 38 6.02 1.54 5.51
N GLN A 39 7.23 1.11 5.93
CA GLN A 39 8.47 1.74 5.46
C GLN A 39 8.70 1.53 3.96
N TYR A 40 8.38 0.33 3.43
CA TYR A 40 8.46 0.07 1.99
C TYR A 40 7.57 1.02 1.19
N VAL A 41 6.37 1.28 1.69
CA VAL A 41 5.39 2.13 1.00
C VAL A 41 5.77 3.62 1.07
N VAL A 42 6.34 4.07 2.20
CA VAL A 42 6.87 5.43 2.34
C VAL A 42 8.12 5.63 1.47
N ASP A 43 9.02 4.64 1.43
CA ASP A 43 10.21 4.69 0.59
C ASP A 43 9.84 4.77 -0.90
N GLU A 44 8.82 4.02 -1.35
CA GLU A 44 8.28 4.11 -2.71
C GLU A 44 7.76 5.52 -3.04
N ALA A 45 7.01 6.12 -2.13
CA ALA A 45 6.51 7.49 -2.31
C ALA A 45 7.66 8.51 -2.38
N ARG A 46 8.65 8.36 -1.50
CA ARG A 46 9.86 9.22 -1.49
C ARG A 46 10.66 9.10 -2.79
N GLU A 47 10.85 7.88 -3.30
CA GLU A 47 11.53 7.62 -4.58
C GLU A 47 10.81 8.27 -5.77
N ALA A 48 9.49 8.36 -5.72
CA ALA A 48 8.67 9.05 -6.71
C ALA A 48 8.70 10.60 -6.61
N GLY A 49 9.43 11.15 -5.63
CA GLY A 49 9.57 12.59 -5.41
C GLY A 49 8.45 13.23 -4.57
N ILE A 50 7.73 12.43 -3.80
CA ILE A 50 6.77 12.92 -2.79
C ILE A 50 7.55 13.56 -1.64
N GLU A 51 7.07 14.72 -1.19
CA GLU A 51 7.75 15.58 -0.22
C GLU A 51 7.06 15.60 1.15
N HIS A 52 5.77 15.23 1.22
CA HIS A 52 4.99 15.26 2.45
C HIS A 52 4.14 13.99 2.63
N PHE A 53 4.27 13.35 3.78
CA PHE A 53 3.68 12.07 4.12
C PHE A 53 2.58 12.25 5.16
N ILE A 54 1.33 11.97 4.79
CA ILE A 54 0.14 12.18 5.62
C ILE A 54 -0.40 10.82 6.05
N PHE A 55 -0.31 10.52 7.34
CA PHE A 55 -0.81 9.28 7.91
C PHE A 55 -2.20 9.47 8.50
N VAL A 56 -3.17 8.71 8.01
CA VAL A 56 -4.52 8.68 8.60
C VAL A 56 -4.58 7.54 9.59
N THR A 57 -4.35 7.85 10.87
CA THR A 57 -4.21 6.87 11.95
C THR A 57 -5.54 6.58 12.66
N GLY A 58 -5.53 5.55 13.49
CA GLY A 58 -6.62 5.18 14.38
C GLY A 58 -6.15 5.04 15.83
N ARG A 59 -6.96 4.37 16.64
CA ARG A 59 -6.57 4.01 18.01
C ARG A 59 -5.44 2.97 17.99
N ASN A 60 -4.51 3.05 18.95
CA ASN A 60 -3.37 2.12 19.13
C ASN A 60 -2.38 2.10 17.95
N LYS A 61 -2.14 3.24 17.31
CA LYS A 61 -1.22 3.39 16.18
C LYS A 61 0.02 4.25 16.50
N ALA A 62 0.26 4.61 17.78
CA ALA A 62 1.38 5.47 18.19
C ALA A 62 2.75 4.93 17.73
N VAL A 63 2.94 3.61 17.69
CA VAL A 63 4.20 3.01 17.19
C VAL A 63 4.51 3.32 15.73
N ILE A 64 3.53 3.76 14.92
CA ILE A 64 3.79 4.24 13.57
C ILE A 64 4.37 5.66 13.63
N GLU A 65 3.87 6.50 14.53
CA GLU A 65 4.41 7.84 14.79
C GLU A 65 5.85 7.72 15.31
N ASP A 66 6.07 6.87 16.32
CA ASP A 66 7.40 6.59 16.91
C ASP A 66 8.39 6.06 15.86
N HIS A 67 7.93 5.26 14.90
CA HIS A 67 8.80 4.71 13.85
C HIS A 67 9.37 5.80 12.92
N PHE A 68 8.59 6.85 12.66
CA PHE A 68 9.00 7.97 11.81
C PHE A 68 9.57 9.15 12.61
N ASP A 69 9.76 8.99 13.92
CA ASP A 69 10.40 9.98 14.77
C ASP A 69 11.83 9.56 15.14
N VAL A 70 12.62 10.50 15.63
CA VAL A 70 14.01 10.27 16.04
C VAL A 70 14.05 9.58 17.41
N GLN A 71 14.61 8.38 17.47
CA GLN A 71 14.87 7.66 18.72
C GLN A 71 16.21 8.13 19.32
N PHE A 72 16.20 9.27 20.01
CA PHE A 72 17.41 9.98 20.46
C PHE A 72 18.40 9.06 21.21
N GLU A 73 17.95 8.27 22.16
CA GLU A 73 18.80 7.39 22.96
C GLU A 73 19.47 6.29 22.12
N LEU A 74 18.75 5.77 21.11
CA LEU A 74 19.32 4.80 20.16
C LEU A 74 20.39 5.43 19.30
N TYR A 75 20.12 6.62 18.74
CA TYR A 75 21.06 7.33 17.89
C TYR A 75 22.35 7.70 18.65
N ASP A 76 22.21 8.23 19.87
CA ASP A 76 23.34 8.54 20.74
C ASP A 76 24.15 7.29 21.09
N THR A 77 23.48 6.20 21.45
CA THR A 77 24.13 4.91 21.75
C THR A 77 24.92 4.36 20.55
N LEU A 78 24.36 4.43 19.33
CA LEU A 78 25.04 3.97 18.11
C LEU A 78 26.29 4.84 17.82
N ALA A 79 26.15 6.18 17.94
CA ALA A 79 27.26 7.10 17.77
C ALA A 79 28.39 6.84 18.78
N GLN A 80 28.08 6.69 20.07
CA GLN A 80 29.06 6.38 21.12
C GLN A 80 29.78 5.04 20.92
N ARG A 81 29.12 4.08 20.24
CA ARG A 81 29.70 2.76 19.95
C ARG A 81 30.42 2.69 18.60
N GLY A 82 30.54 3.80 17.86
CA GLY A 82 31.13 3.83 16.52
C GLY A 82 30.37 2.99 15.49
N LYS A 83 29.05 2.86 15.65
CA LYS A 83 28.15 2.12 14.76
C LYS A 83 27.63 3.03 13.64
N ASP A 84 28.55 3.62 12.87
CA ASP A 84 28.25 4.68 11.91
C ASP A 84 27.37 4.19 10.75
N ASP A 85 27.56 2.95 10.30
CA ASP A 85 26.76 2.38 9.20
C ASP A 85 25.29 2.18 9.61
N GLU A 86 25.05 1.63 10.82
CA GLU A 86 23.72 1.45 11.38
C GLU A 86 23.04 2.81 11.62
N LEU A 87 23.78 3.78 12.15
CA LEU A 87 23.28 5.14 12.36
C LEU A 87 22.90 5.80 11.03
N ALA A 88 23.77 5.74 10.04
CA ALA A 88 23.51 6.29 8.71
C ALA A 88 22.31 5.59 8.03
N ARG A 89 22.13 4.28 8.26
CA ARG A 89 20.95 3.53 7.77
C ARG A 89 19.65 4.06 8.40
N LEU A 90 19.63 4.28 9.72
CA LEU A 90 18.45 4.83 10.40
C LEU A 90 18.15 6.26 9.92
N GLN A 91 19.16 7.10 9.81
CA GLN A 91 18.98 8.48 9.34
C GLN A 91 18.38 8.56 7.93
N ARG A 92 18.77 7.65 7.03
CA ARG A 92 18.20 7.59 5.67
C ARG A 92 16.73 7.20 5.63
N LEU A 93 16.24 6.45 6.62
CA LEU A 93 14.84 6.04 6.71
C LEU A 93 13.93 7.15 7.25
N GLN A 94 14.49 8.10 7.98
CA GLN A 94 13.73 9.18 8.60
C GLN A 94 13.28 10.24 7.59
N PRO A 95 12.02 10.69 7.64
CA PRO A 95 11.61 11.92 6.98
C PRO A 95 12.31 13.14 7.59
N SER A 96 12.50 14.18 6.79
CA SER A 96 13.01 15.46 7.32
C SER A 96 11.96 16.18 8.18
N PRO A 97 12.37 17.07 9.10
CA PRO A 97 11.43 17.84 9.90
C PRO A 97 10.37 18.55 9.05
N GLY A 98 9.09 18.40 9.43
CA GLY A 98 7.94 18.96 8.72
C GLY A 98 7.44 18.16 7.52
N GLN A 99 8.07 17.04 7.17
CA GLN A 99 7.61 16.19 6.07
C GLN A 99 6.52 15.18 6.45
N THR A 100 6.20 15.03 7.74
CA THR A 100 5.16 14.12 8.22
C THR A 100 4.01 14.86 8.89
N SER A 101 2.79 14.38 8.65
CA SER A 101 1.59 14.81 9.36
C SER A 101 0.73 13.62 9.72
N PHE A 102 0.08 13.71 10.87
CA PHE A 102 -0.82 12.67 11.37
C PHE A 102 -2.21 13.24 11.59
N THR A 103 -3.22 12.57 11.06
CA THR A 103 -4.64 12.85 11.33
C THR A 103 -5.34 11.57 11.73
N ARG A 104 -6.57 11.66 12.22
CA ARG A 104 -7.26 10.49 12.78
C ARG A 104 -8.57 10.18 12.08
N GLN A 105 -8.73 8.93 11.73
CA GLN A 105 -10.03 8.33 11.47
C GLN A 105 -10.60 7.82 12.79
N GLN A 106 -11.50 8.58 13.41
CA GLN A 106 -12.06 8.26 14.73
C GLN A 106 -13.04 7.09 14.71
N VAL A 107 -13.73 6.89 13.58
CA VAL A 107 -14.70 5.81 13.38
C VAL A 107 -14.31 5.03 12.10
N PRO A 108 -14.22 3.69 12.14
CA PRO A 108 -13.81 2.89 11.00
C PRO A 108 -14.95 2.77 9.96
N LEU A 109 -15.14 3.82 9.15
CA LEU A 109 -16.19 3.91 8.14
C LEU A 109 -15.73 3.53 6.72
N GLY A 110 -14.58 2.89 6.58
CA GLY A 110 -14.03 2.44 5.30
C GLY A 110 -12.93 3.35 4.73
N LEU A 111 -12.37 2.93 3.56
CA LEU A 111 -11.23 3.58 2.93
C LEU A 111 -11.57 5.00 2.46
N GLY A 112 -12.74 5.21 1.85
CA GLY A 112 -13.14 6.55 1.40
C GLY A 112 -13.20 7.55 2.55
N HIS A 113 -13.72 7.14 3.72
CA HIS A 113 -13.73 8.00 4.90
C HIS A 113 -12.31 8.28 5.43
N ALA A 114 -11.40 7.29 5.40
CA ALA A 114 -10.01 7.53 5.78
C ALA A 114 -9.36 8.58 4.86
N VAL A 115 -9.56 8.49 3.56
CA VAL A 115 -9.09 9.49 2.58
C VAL A 115 -9.69 10.87 2.90
N TRP A 116 -10.99 10.96 3.14
CA TRP A 116 -11.67 12.21 3.49
C TRP A 116 -11.11 12.88 4.75
N CYS A 117 -10.68 12.08 5.75
CA CYS A 117 -10.03 12.60 6.96
C CYS A 117 -8.72 13.35 6.68
N ALA A 118 -8.09 13.15 5.54
CA ALA A 118 -6.84 13.82 5.16
C ALA A 118 -7.05 15.17 4.43
N ARG A 119 -8.29 15.56 4.08
CA ARG A 119 -8.61 16.69 3.20
C ARG A 119 -7.97 18.02 3.61
N GLU A 120 -7.97 18.36 4.91
CA GLU A 120 -7.40 19.62 5.41
C GLU A 120 -5.86 19.65 5.24
N LEU A 121 -5.19 18.51 5.36
CA LEU A 121 -3.74 18.41 5.19
C LEU A 121 -3.36 18.34 3.70
N VAL A 122 -4.18 17.74 2.88
CA VAL A 122 -3.99 17.72 1.42
C VAL A 122 -4.29 19.09 0.82
N GLY A 123 -5.39 19.70 1.21
CA GLY A 123 -5.85 20.96 0.64
C GLY A 123 -6.26 20.81 -0.83
N ASP A 124 -6.07 21.89 -1.60
CA ASP A 124 -6.41 21.97 -3.03
C ASP A 124 -5.23 21.53 -3.93
N GLU A 125 -4.68 20.35 -3.66
CA GLU A 125 -3.56 19.79 -4.44
C GLU A 125 -3.86 18.34 -4.86
N PRO A 126 -3.35 17.89 -6.04
CA PRO A 126 -3.33 16.47 -6.36
C PRO A 126 -2.46 15.74 -5.36
N PHE A 127 -2.86 14.53 -5.02
CA PHE A 127 -2.16 13.74 -4.01
C PHE A 127 -2.06 12.26 -4.40
N ALA A 128 -0.99 11.62 -3.95
CA ALA A 128 -0.86 10.18 -4.01
C ALA A 128 -1.61 9.54 -2.83
N LEU A 129 -2.23 8.39 -3.08
CA LEU A 129 -2.78 7.54 -2.03
C LEU A 129 -2.15 6.15 -2.17
N LEU A 130 -1.52 5.67 -1.11
CA LEU A 130 -0.87 4.37 -1.09
C LEU A 130 -1.46 3.52 0.04
N LEU A 131 -2.02 2.37 -0.32
CA LEU A 131 -2.47 1.40 0.68
C LEU A 131 -1.24 0.77 1.34
N PRO A 132 -1.11 0.88 2.67
CA PRO A 132 0.12 0.54 3.37
C PRO A 132 0.38 -0.97 3.48
N ASP A 133 -0.61 -1.82 3.24
CA ASP A 133 -0.49 -3.28 3.24
C ASP A 133 -0.20 -3.88 1.85
N MET A 134 -0.18 -3.07 0.81
CA MET A 134 0.21 -3.49 -0.53
C MET A 134 1.65 -3.07 -0.80
N ILE A 135 2.61 -3.99 -0.76
CA ILE A 135 4.01 -3.70 -1.09
C ILE A 135 4.37 -4.21 -2.48
N MET A 136 5.25 -3.48 -3.14
CA MET A 136 5.57 -3.69 -4.54
C MET A 136 7.05 -3.97 -4.73
N GLN A 137 7.38 -4.83 -5.68
CA GLN A 137 8.74 -5.24 -5.99
C GLN A 137 8.99 -5.14 -7.50
N SER A 138 9.85 -4.20 -7.89
CA SER A 138 10.30 -3.96 -9.27
C SER A 138 11.57 -3.14 -9.28
N GLU A 139 12.22 -3.02 -10.43
CA GLU A 139 13.38 -2.13 -10.63
C GLU A 139 12.97 -0.64 -10.62
N LYS A 140 11.79 -0.33 -11.15
CA LYS A 140 11.23 1.02 -11.15
C LYS A 140 9.97 1.03 -10.30
N SER A 141 9.86 1.96 -9.35
CA SER A 141 8.71 2.00 -8.44
C SER A 141 7.40 2.32 -9.19
N CYS A 142 6.32 1.67 -8.75
CA CYS A 142 4.99 1.89 -9.31
C CYS A 142 4.58 3.35 -9.22
N MET A 143 4.78 3.98 -8.06
CA MET A 143 4.42 5.40 -7.87
C MET A 143 5.20 6.32 -8.80
N LYS A 144 6.46 6.01 -9.12
CA LYS A 144 7.24 6.79 -10.08
C LYS A 144 6.67 6.71 -11.49
N GLU A 145 6.27 5.52 -11.95
CA GLU A 145 5.58 5.35 -13.24
C GLU A 145 4.25 6.11 -13.28
N MET A 146 3.50 6.10 -12.19
CA MET A 146 2.26 6.85 -12.07
C MET A 146 2.47 8.37 -12.11
N VAL A 147 3.53 8.88 -11.48
CA VAL A 147 3.88 10.31 -11.54
C VAL A 147 4.25 10.73 -12.97
N GLU A 148 4.91 9.87 -13.75
CA GLU A 148 5.18 10.13 -15.18
C GLU A 148 3.89 10.17 -16.00
N LEU A 149 2.97 9.22 -15.79
CA LEU A 149 1.65 9.24 -16.45
C LEU A 149 0.82 10.46 -16.01
N TYR A 150 0.93 10.85 -14.74
CA TYR A 150 0.30 12.08 -14.25
C TYR A 150 0.89 13.33 -14.95
N ALA A 151 2.20 13.38 -15.14
CA ALA A 151 2.87 14.48 -15.84
C ALA A 151 2.43 14.58 -17.30
N GLU A 152 2.02 13.48 -17.93
CA GLU A 152 1.46 13.46 -19.29
C GLU A 152 0.01 13.94 -19.31
N THR A 153 -0.83 13.47 -18.38
CA THR A 153 -2.28 13.60 -18.49
C THR A 153 -2.89 14.71 -17.62
N GLY A 154 -2.25 15.04 -16.49
CA GLY A 154 -2.77 15.99 -15.50
C GLY A 154 -4.03 15.54 -14.75
N ASN A 155 -4.37 14.26 -14.82
CA ASN A 155 -5.65 13.72 -14.37
C ASN A 155 -5.48 12.64 -13.27
N ASN A 156 -6.59 12.03 -12.86
CA ASN A 156 -6.57 10.95 -11.89
C ASN A 156 -5.92 9.69 -12.47
N ILE A 157 -5.04 9.04 -11.69
CA ILE A 157 -4.33 7.82 -12.09
C ILE A 157 -4.60 6.72 -11.07
N VAL A 158 -4.84 5.51 -11.52
CA VAL A 158 -4.83 4.30 -10.69
C VAL A 158 -3.83 3.30 -11.25
N ALA A 159 -3.07 2.67 -10.37
CA ALA A 159 -2.24 1.55 -10.78
C ALA A 159 -3.08 0.28 -10.87
N VAL A 160 -2.85 -0.50 -11.92
CA VAL A 160 -3.58 -1.73 -12.19
C VAL A 160 -2.65 -2.88 -12.50
N GLN A 161 -3.12 -4.08 -12.23
CA GLN A 161 -2.49 -5.34 -12.64
C GLN A 161 -3.53 -6.34 -13.11
N GLU A 162 -3.09 -7.36 -13.81
CA GLU A 162 -3.95 -8.48 -14.20
C GLU A 162 -4.17 -9.43 -13.03
N CYS A 163 -5.42 -9.87 -12.84
CA CYS A 163 -5.77 -10.95 -11.94
C CYS A 163 -6.33 -12.14 -12.74
N ASP A 164 -6.40 -13.30 -12.09
CA ASP A 164 -7.21 -14.39 -12.61
C ASP A 164 -8.65 -13.91 -12.73
N PRO A 165 -9.31 -14.06 -13.91
CA PRO A 165 -10.71 -13.69 -14.07
C PRO A 165 -11.66 -14.30 -13.03
N ALA A 166 -11.33 -15.49 -12.50
CA ALA A 166 -12.09 -16.12 -11.41
C ALA A 166 -12.01 -15.32 -10.09
N GLU A 167 -10.95 -14.56 -9.88
CA GLU A 167 -10.67 -13.77 -8.69
C GLU A 167 -11.17 -12.31 -8.77
N ALA A 168 -11.61 -11.85 -9.95
CA ALA A 168 -12.02 -10.47 -10.20
C ALA A 168 -13.11 -9.98 -9.21
N HIS A 169 -13.93 -10.88 -8.70
CA HIS A 169 -14.97 -10.57 -7.71
C HIS A 169 -14.45 -10.11 -6.34
N LYS A 170 -13.13 -10.18 -6.11
CA LYS A 170 -12.49 -9.76 -4.85
C LYS A 170 -12.02 -8.30 -4.89
N TYR A 171 -11.91 -7.68 -6.08
CA TYR A 171 -11.21 -6.44 -6.33
C TYR A 171 -12.08 -5.36 -6.99
N GLY A 172 -11.62 -4.13 -6.94
CA GLY A 172 -12.08 -3.08 -7.84
C GLY A 172 -11.48 -3.31 -9.23
N ILE A 173 -12.34 -3.49 -10.25
CA ILE A 173 -11.93 -3.78 -11.63
C ILE A 173 -12.19 -2.56 -12.51
N VAL A 174 -11.25 -2.26 -13.41
CA VAL A 174 -11.37 -1.14 -14.35
C VAL A 174 -11.63 -1.63 -15.78
N GLY A 175 -12.41 -0.86 -16.54
CA GLY A 175 -12.51 -1.02 -17.98
C GLY A 175 -11.35 -0.34 -18.70
N ARG A 176 -10.77 -1.00 -19.73
CA ARG A 176 -9.66 -0.47 -20.52
C ARG A 176 -10.21 0.25 -21.77
N GLY A 177 -9.78 1.49 -21.98
CA GLY A 177 -10.01 2.30 -23.17
C GLY A 177 -8.75 2.48 -24.01
N GLU A 178 -8.61 3.65 -24.65
CA GLU A 178 -7.51 4.01 -25.53
C GLU A 178 -6.17 4.09 -24.78
N ASP A 179 -5.10 3.65 -25.45
CA ASP A 179 -3.73 3.72 -24.91
C ASP A 179 -3.17 5.14 -24.97
N THR A 180 -2.34 5.49 -23.98
CA THR A 180 -1.48 6.67 -23.94
C THR A 180 -0.01 6.23 -23.96
N HIS A 181 0.93 7.18 -23.90
CA HIS A 181 2.35 6.84 -23.91
C HIS A 181 2.77 6.02 -22.66
N HIS A 182 2.23 6.36 -21.48
CA HIS A 182 2.59 5.71 -20.22
C HIS A 182 1.47 4.86 -19.59
N GLY A 183 0.30 4.75 -20.25
CA GLY A 183 -0.83 4.02 -19.70
C GLY A 183 -2.01 3.92 -20.67
N PHE A 184 -3.23 3.96 -20.13
CA PHE A 184 -4.45 3.91 -20.94
C PHE A 184 -5.60 4.66 -20.25
N ARG A 185 -6.59 5.11 -21.03
CA ARG A 185 -7.83 5.70 -20.52
C ARG A 185 -8.69 4.63 -19.84
N ILE A 186 -9.23 4.92 -18.66
CA ILE A 186 -10.23 4.08 -18.01
C ILE A 186 -11.62 4.45 -18.52
N THR A 187 -12.45 3.43 -18.79
CA THR A 187 -13.81 3.57 -19.32
C THR A 187 -14.91 3.25 -18.31
N GLY A 188 -14.52 2.96 -17.09
CA GLY A 188 -15.41 2.66 -15.96
C GLY A 188 -14.71 1.82 -14.90
N MET A 189 -15.31 1.74 -13.72
CA MET A 189 -14.81 0.98 -12.57
C MET A 189 -15.97 0.25 -11.89
N VAL A 190 -15.71 -0.94 -11.38
CA VAL A 190 -16.71 -1.71 -10.63
C VAL A 190 -16.05 -2.32 -9.39
N GLU A 191 -16.55 -1.98 -8.21
CA GLU A 191 -16.10 -2.58 -6.96
C GLU A 191 -16.71 -3.97 -6.81
N LYS A 192 -15.86 -4.99 -6.67
CA LYS A 192 -16.24 -6.39 -6.43
C LYS A 192 -17.38 -6.86 -7.36
N PRO A 193 -17.15 -6.90 -8.68
CA PRO A 193 -18.17 -7.28 -9.65
C PRO A 193 -18.68 -8.69 -9.38
N LYS A 194 -19.93 -8.96 -9.73
CA LYS A 194 -20.44 -10.34 -9.72
C LYS A 194 -19.62 -11.20 -10.69
N THR A 195 -19.45 -12.47 -10.38
CA THR A 195 -18.71 -13.40 -11.22
C THR A 195 -19.22 -13.34 -12.68
N GLY A 196 -18.29 -13.15 -13.62
CA GLY A 196 -18.58 -13.03 -15.04
C GLY A 196 -19.11 -11.66 -15.52
N THR A 197 -19.17 -10.64 -14.64
CA THR A 197 -19.62 -9.27 -15.02
C THR A 197 -18.50 -8.23 -14.97
N ALA A 198 -17.27 -8.64 -14.69
CA ALA A 198 -16.11 -7.74 -14.66
C ALA A 198 -15.85 -7.17 -16.06
N PRO A 199 -15.60 -5.85 -16.21
CA PRO A 199 -15.33 -5.21 -17.50
C PRO A 199 -13.97 -5.62 -18.11
N SER A 200 -13.08 -6.17 -17.31
CA SER A 200 -11.76 -6.70 -17.70
C SER A 200 -11.20 -7.60 -16.59
N ASN A 201 -9.93 -8.00 -16.70
CA ASN A 201 -9.15 -8.64 -15.64
C ASN A 201 -8.16 -7.68 -14.95
N LEU A 202 -8.29 -6.37 -15.17
CA LEU A 202 -7.40 -5.36 -14.60
C LEU A 202 -7.94 -4.89 -13.24
N TYR A 203 -7.28 -5.28 -12.16
CA TYR A 203 -7.66 -4.84 -10.80
C TYR A 203 -6.81 -3.67 -10.33
N ILE A 204 -7.40 -2.83 -9.47
CA ILE A 204 -6.73 -1.70 -8.83
C ILE A 204 -5.86 -2.22 -7.69
N ASN A 205 -4.54 -2.01 -7.77
CA ASN A 205 -3.57 -2.63 -6.87
C ASN A 205 -3.15 -1.75 -5.67
N GLY A 206 -3.97 -0.76 -5.29
CA GLY A 206 -3.76 0.02 -4.07
C GLY A 206 -2.84 1.23 -4.20
N ARG A 207 -2.58 1.71 -5.42
CA ARG A 207 -1.86 2.96 -5.70
C ARG A 207 -2.73 3.89 -6.53
N TYR A 208 -2.79 5.17 -6.11
CA TYR A 208 -3.64 6.17 -6.75
C TYR A 208 -2.93 7.53 -6.77
N ILE A 209 -3.20 8.32 -7.81
CA ILE A 209 -3.03 9.77 -7.81
C ILE A 209 -4.41 10.36 -8.06
N LEU A 210 -4.90 11.17 -7.13
CA LEU A 210 -6.26 11.71 -7.16
C LEU A 210 -6.24 13.23 -7.12
N GLN A 211 -7.21 13.83 -7.80
CA GLN A 211 -7.49 15.25 -7.72
C GLN A 211 -8.29 15.57 -6.46
N PRO A 212 -8.14 16.78 -5.88
CA PRO A 212 -8.75 17.16 -4.61
C PRO A 212 -10.29 17.19 -4.65
N GLU A 213 -10.90 17.26 -5.83
CA GLU A 213 -12.35 17.22 -6.02
C GLU A 213 -13.00 15.94 -5.47
N ILE A 214 -12.21 14.88 -5.30
CA ILE A 214 -12.67 13.63 -4.66
C ILE A 214 -13.21 13.88 -3.24
N PHE A 215 -12.68 14.88 -2.51
CA PHE A 215 -13.10 15.17 -1.14
C PHE A 215 -14.54 15.66 -1.06
N GLY A 216 -14.97 16.50 -2.01
CA GLY A 216 -16.37 16.95 -2.07
C GLY A 216 -17.35 15.81 -2.36
N ILE A 217 -16.93 14.81 -3.11
CA ILE A 217 -17.73 13.61 -3.36
C ILE A 217 -17.80 12.72 -2.11
N LEU A 218 -16.66 12.54 -1.43
CA LEU A 218 -16.58 11.71 -0.22
C LEU A 218 -17.35 12.30 0.96
N GLU A 219 -17.45 13.63 1.07
CA GLU A 219 -18.17 14.30 2.14
C GLU A 219 -19.66 13.94 2.18
N GLY A 220 -20.30 13.86 1.00
CA GLY A 220 -21.73 13.54 0.87
C GLY A 220 -22.01 12.07 0.55
N GLN A 221 -20.99 11.18 0.60
CA GLN A 221 -21.17 9.81 0.17
C GLN A 221 -21.82 8.93 1.25
N GLU A 222 -22.91 8.25 0.85
CA GLU A 222 -23.53 7.21 1.66
C GLU A 222 -22.66 5.95 1.71
N LYS A 223 -22.91 5.12 2.74
CA LYS A 223 -22.24 3.82 2.87
C LYS A 223 -22.69 2.85 1.78
N GLY A 224 -21.71 2.22 1.14
CA GLY A 224 -21.91 1.19 0.11
C GLY A 224 -21.70 -0.23 0.63
N ALA A 225 -21.03 -1.05 -0.16
CA ALA A 225 -20.71 -2.42 0.17
C ALA A 225 -19.98 -2.53 1.53
N GLY A 226 -20.35 -3.53 2.33
CA GLY A 226 -19.76 -3.72 3.66
C GLY A 226 -20.16 -2.66 4.71
N ASN A 227 -21.16 -1.82 4.45
CA ASN A 227 -21.55 -0.69 5.30
C ASN A 227 -20.43 0.34 5.49
N GLU A 228 -19.58 0.51 4.47
CA GLU A 228 -18.41 1.38 4.43
C GLU A 228 -18.53 2.45 3.33
N ILE A 229 -17.86 3.58 3.51
CA ILE A 229 -17.68 4.59 2.46
C ILE A 229 -16.56 4.09 1.55
N GLN A 230 -16.95 3.58 0.37
CA GLN A 230 -16.02 2.99 -0.58
C GLN A 230 -15.35 4.05 -1.45
N LEU A 231 -14.02 3.99 -1.56
CA LEU A 231 -13.27 4.91 -2.43
C LEU A 231 -13.60 4.67 -3.91
N THR A 232 -13.77 3.43 -4.32
CA THR A 232 -14.09 3.07 -5.72
C THR A 232 -15.40 3.70 -6.17
N ASP A 233 -16.42 3.75 -5.29
CA ASP A 233 -17.69 4.41 -5.60
C ASP A 233 -17.52 5.93 -5.77
N ALA A 234 -16.65 6.55 -4.98
CA ALA A 234 -16.33 7.98 -5.12
C ALA A 234 -15.57 8.24 -6.42
N MET A 235 -14.59 7.41 -6.76
CA MET A 235 -13.84 7.51 -8.01
C MET A 235 -14.76 7.34 -9.23
N LEU A 236 -15.72 6.42 -9.18
CA LEU A 236 -16.71 6.24 -10.24
C LEU A 236 -17.61 7.48 -10.43
N LYS A 237 -17.94 8.19 -9.35
CA LYS A 237 -18.66 9.47 -9.45
C LYS A 237 -17.77 10.57 -10.01
N LEU A 238 -16.50 10.63 -9.62
CA LEU A 238 -15.54 11.60 -10.11
C LEU A 238 -15.18 11.35 -11.59
N GLU A 239 -15.16 10.11 -12.04
CA GLU A 239 -14.88 9.72 -13.44
C GLU A 239 -15.87 10.33 -14.44
N LYS A 240 -17.10 10.61 -14.02
CA LYS A 240 -18.10 11.32 -14.81
C LYS A 240 -17.77 12.81 -15.03
N GLN A 241 -16.88 13.38 -14.24
CA GLN A 241 -16.49 14.78 -14.26
C GLN A 241 -15.06 14.98 -14.78
N GLN A 242 -14.18 14.03 -14.46
CA GLN A 242 -12.75 14.09 -14.76
C GLN A 242 -12.24 12.73 -15.25
N PRO A 243 -11.30 12.73 -16.21
CA PRO A 243 -10.70 11.49 -16.70
C PRO A 243 -9.95 10.72 -15.63
N PHE A 244 -9.99 9.38 -15.75
CA PHE A 244 -9.11 8.46 -15.04
C PHE A 244 -8.23 7.71 -16.04
N TYR A 245 -6.98 7.45 -15.65
CA TYR A 245 -6.04 6.68 -16.43
C TYR A 245 -5.48 5.52 -15.62
N GLY A 246 -5.28 4.38 -16.28
CA GLY A 246 -4.65 3.19 -15.72
C GLY A 246 -3.16 3.16 -16.00
N CYS A 247 -2.35 3.01 -14.96
CA CYS A 247 -0.92 2.70 -15.05
C CYS A 247 -0.77 1.18 -14.88
N HIS A 248 -0.39 0.47 -15.94
CA HIS A 248 -0.23 -0.98 -15.89
C HIS A 248 1.11 -1.35 -15.27
N TYR A 249 1.10 -1.66 -13.98
CA TYR A 249 2.29 -2.04 -13.23
C TYR A 249 2.72 -3.48 -13.56
N ARG A 250 3.99 -3.67 -13.91
CA ARG A 250 4.55 -4.95 -14.37
C ARG A 250 5.41 -5.68 -13.32
N GLY A 251 5.57 -5.11 -12.14
CA GLY A 251 6.27 -5.74 -11.02
C GLY A 251 5.42 -6.75 -10.26
N ARG A 252 5.91 -7.22 -9.13
CA ARG A 252 5.14 -8.05 -8.20
C ARG A 252 4.47 -7.18 -7.17
N THR A 253 3.23 -7.50 -6.82
CA THR A 253 2.49 -6.89 -5.71
C THR A 253 2.17 -7.96 -4.68
N PHE A 254 2.37 -7.65 -3.39
CA PHE A 254 2.11 -8.55 -2.27
C PHE A 254 1.07 -7.93 -1.34
N ASP A 255 -0.03 -8.63 -1.10
CA ASP A 255 -1.04 -8.26 -0.10
C ASP A 255 -0.58 -8.66 1.30
N CYS A 256 0.22 -7.80 1.93
CA CYS A 256 0.62 -7.97 3.33
C CYS A 256 -0.54 -7.74 4.33
N GLY A 257 -1.77 -7.53 3.87
CA GLY A 257 -2.98 -7.56 4.67
C GLY A 257 -3.53 -8.96 4.90
N SER A 258 -2.94 -10.00 4.25
CA SER A 258 -3.24 -11.42 4.46
C SER A 258 -2.01 -12.20 4.94
N PRO A 259 -2.16 -13.25 5.76
CA PRO A 259 -1.04 -14.08 6.20
C PRO A 259 -0.25 -14.71 5.05
N GLU A 260 -0.94 -15.20 4.02
CA GLU A 260 -0.32 -15.82 2.85
C GLU A 260 0.52 -14.81 2.07
N GLY A 261 -0.05 -13.65 1.71
CA GLY A 261 0.67 -12.60 0.98
C GLY A 261 1.82 -12.00 1.79
N PHE A 262 1.70 -11.95 3.13
CA PHE A 262 2.77 -11.51 4.01
C PHE A 262 3.95 -12.50 4.01
N VAL A 263 3.69 -13.82 4.04
CA VAL A 263 4.74 -14.85 3.93
C VAL A 263 5.38 -14.81 2.56
N GLU A 264 4.57 -14.70 1.49
CA GLU A 264 5.07 -14.57 0.12
C GLU A 264 6.00 -13.36 -0.04
N ALA A 265 5.61 -12.21 0.50
CA ALA A 265 6.45 -11.02 0.53
C ALA A 265 7.79 -11.27 1.22
N ASN A 266 7.78 -11.88 2.43
CA ASN A 266 9.02 -12.18 3.16
C ASN A 266 9.96 -13.07 2.34
N VAL A 267 9.45 -14.12 1.70
CA VAL A 267 10.23 -15.01 0.85
C VAL A 267 10.80 -14.26 -0.36
N ALA A 268 9.95 -13.52 -1.06
CA ALA A 268 10.35 -12.79 -2.27
C ALA A 268 11.41 -11.73 -1.99
N PHE A 269 11.22 -10.92 -0.94
CA PHE A 269 12.19 -9.89 -0.56
C PHE A 269 13.49 -10.47 0.00
N ALA A 270 13.44 -11.58 0.74
CA ALA A 270 14.66 -12.29 1.18
C ALA A 270 15.47 -12.84 0.00
N LEU A 271 14.80 -13.36 -1.03
CA LEU A 271 15.45 -13.85 -2.27
C LEU A 271 15.95 -12.72 -3.17
N TRP A 272 15.36 -11.55 -3.11
CA TRP A 272 15.83 -10.40 -3.90
C TRP A 272 17.08 -9.75 -3.29
N ARG A 273 17.22 -9.73 -1.99
CA ARG A 273 18.35 -9.10 -1.30
C ARG A 273 19.66 -9.82 -1.58
N SER A 274 20.66 -9.10 -2.09
CA SER A 274 21.97 -9.64 -2.46
C SER A 274 22.76 -10.23 -1.27
N ASP A 275 22.52 -9.73 -0.05
CA ASP A 275 23.17 -10.21 1.18
C ASP A 275 22.53 -11.51 1.73
N MET A 276 21.36 -11.90 1.23
CA MET A 276 20.60 -13.05 1.73
C MET A 276 20.29 -14.10 0.66
N ASN A 277 20.17 -13.73 -0.62
CA ASN A 277 19.56 -14.52 -1.68
C ASN A 277 20.16 -15.93 -1.83
N GLY A 278 21.48 -16.06 -1.86
CA GLY A 278 22.14 -17.36 -2.05
C GLY A 278 21.86 -18.33 -0.90
N ARG A 279 21.94 -17.87 0.35
CA ARG A 279 21.64 -18.68 1.53
C ARG A 279 20.16 -19.03 1.61
N MET A 280 19.28 -18.06 1.39
CA MET A 280 17.84 -18.27 1.48
C MET A 280 17.28 -19.18 0.42
N ALA A 281 17.80 -19.12 -0.81
CA ALA A 281 17.42 -20.07 -1.86
C ALA A 281 17.71 -21.52 -1.45
N GLY A 282 18.89 -21.79 -0.86
CA GLY A 282 19.26 -23.10 -0.36
C GLY A 282 18.38 -23.57 0.81
N VAL A 283 18.07 -22.68 1.75
CA VAL A 283 17.18 -23.00 2.89
C VAL A 283 15.77 -23.35 2.39
N ILE A 284 15.21 -22.54 1.49
CA ILE A 284 13.86 -22.77 0.95
C ILE A 284 13.82 -24.09 0.17
N SER A 285 14.82 -24.36 -0.68
CA SER A 285 14.91 -25.64 -1.42
C SER A 285 14.91 -26.83 -0.45
N LYS A 286 15.73 -26.78 0.59
CA LYS A 286 15.79 -27.85 1.61
C LYS A 286 14.45 -28.05 2.31
N LEU A 287 13.79 -26.98 2.73
CA LEU A 287 12.47 -27.05 3.36
C LEU A 287 11.42 -27.68 2.43
N LEU A 288 11.42 -27.33 1.14
CA LEU A 288 10.53 -27.93 0.15
C LEU A 288 10.79 -29.42 -0.02
N ASP A 289 12.07 -29.85 -0.04
CA ASP A 289 12.44 -31.28 -0.12
C ASP A 289 11.99 -32.06 1.12
N GLU A 290 12.12 -31.46 2.31
CA GLU A 290 11.66 -32.05 3.58
C GLU A 290 10.12 -32.11 3.69
N MET A 291 9.39 -31.32 2.91
CA MET A 291 7.92 -31.27 2.89
C MET A 291 7.29 -32.26 1.89
N LYS A 292 8.05 -33.07 1.15
CA LYS A 292 7.47 -34.16 0.35
C LYS A 292 6.62 -35.04 1.24
N PRO A 293 5.41 -35.49 0.80
CA PRO A 293 4.41 -36.04 1.69
C PRO A 293 4.91 -37.28 2.44
N SER A 294 5.18 -37.17 3.72
CA SER A 294 5.11 -38.28 4.65
C SER A 294 3.65 -38.33 5.12
N GLU A 295 3.01 -39.47 4.96
CA GLU A 295 1.60 -39.72 5.25
C GLU A 295 1.18 -39.53 6.71
N GLN A 296 2.03 -38.96 7.58
CA GLN A 296 1.74 -38.76 8.99
C GLN A 296 2.46 -37.52 9.52
N ARG A 297 1.89 -36.33 9.30
CA ARG A 297 2.16 -35.23 10.22
C ARG A 297 1.06 -35.24 11.28
N GLY A 298 1.45 -35.62 12.50
CA GLY A 298 0.60 -35.48 13.67
C GLY A 298 0.06 -34.05 13.81
N ALA A 299 -1.04 -33.92 14.54
CA ALA A 299 -1.78 -32.67 14.74
C ALA A 299 -0.86 -31.46 14.90
N ALA A 300 -1.13 -30.42 14.11
CA ALA A 300 -0.41 -29.15 14.15
C ALA A 300 -0.33 -28.64 15.60
N PHE A 301 0.82 -28.06 15.96
CA PHE A 301 1.08 -27.48 17.28
C PHE A 301 0.11 -26.32 17.61
N TYR A 302 -0.62 -25.83 16.60
CA TYR A 302 -1.72 -24.87 16.73
C TYR A 302 -2.97 -25.47 16.09
N PRO A 303 -4.10 -25.56 16.83
CA PRO A 303 -5.36 -25.88 16.19
C PRO A 303 -5.70 -24.79 15.15
N PRO A 304 -6.36 -25.17 14.03
CA PRO A 304 -6.91 -24.18 13.12
C PRO A 304 -7.85 -23.26 13.89
N GLY A 305 -7.65 -21.93 13.72
CA GLY A 305 -8.50 -20.90 14.33
C GLY A 305 -9.88 -20.85 13.72
#